data_3370ad508e2d68abef8f3bf33fcbcd0d
#
_entry.id   3370ad508e2d68abef8f3bf33fcbcd0d
#
_cell.length_a   1.000
_cell.length_b   1.000
_cell.length_c   1.000
_cell.angle_alpha   90.00
_cell.angle_beta   90.00
_cell.angle_gamma   90.00
#
_symmetry.space_group_name_H-M   'P 1'
#
loop_
_entity.id
_entity.type
_entity.pdbx_description
1 polymer ?
#
loop_
_entity_poly.entity_id
_entity_poly.type
_entity_poly.pdbx_seq_one_letter_code
_entity_poly.pdbx_strand_id
1 'polypeptide(L)'
;MTGKRRIPVNDERGGRVAAVYVSVRTVEFEGAALESFVIAVADAAHGERFRHVSLHSATMAGAELSGCDFEGADLRGANLDGASLVGANLHGADLGPDNLGGRTRLLGADLTGAVLTGTNLRGARFNSHTLFPAGFDPEGAGMTRVEAG
;
A
#
# COMPACT_ATOMS: atom_id res chain seq x y z
N MET A 1 -28.47 1.58 -9.63
CA MET A 1 -28.12 2.51 -8.55
C MET A 1 -26.62 2.56 -8.38
N THR A 2 -26.04 3.71 -8.57
CA THR A 2 -24.63 3.96 -8.27
C THR A 2 -24.52 4.34 -6.79
N GLY A 3 -24.36 3.34 -5.93
CA GLY A 3 -24.03 3.59 -4.54
C GLY A 3 -22.62 4.21 -4.46
N LYS A 4 -22.49 5.37 -3.84
CA LYS A 4 -21.19 5.95 -3.53
C LYS A 4 -20.72 5.40 -2.19
N ARG A 5 -19.58 4.76 -2.19
CA ARG A 5 -18.90 4.34 -0.96
C ARG A 5 -18.01 5.46 -0.47
N ARG A 6 -18.04 5.70 0.82
CA ARG A 6 -17.20 6.71 1.45
C ARG A 6 -15.93 6.06 2.00
N ILE A 7 -14.78 6.50 1.52
CA ILE A 7 -13.49 6.15 2.12
C ILE A 7 -13.05 7.35 2.96
N PRO A 8 -12.97 7.20 4.29
CA PRO A 8 -12.44 8.27 5.13
C PRO A 8 -10.93 8.40 4.90
N VAL A 9 -10.49 9.61 4.67
CA VAL A 9 -9.07 9.95 4.60
C VAL A 9 -8.74 10.75 5.84
N ASN A 10 -7.84 10.25 6.66
CA ASN A 10 -7.45 10.86 7.93
C ASN A 10 -6.00 11.35 7.86
N ASP A 11 -5.67 12.36 8.67
CA ASP A 11 -4.30 12.80 8.86
C ASP A 11 -3.51 11.83 9.79
N GLU A 12 -2.23 12.09 9.96
CA GLU A 12 -1.34 11.29 10.81
C GLU A 12 -1.78 11.23 12.29
N ARG A 13 -2.63 12.13 12.70
CA ARG A 13 -3.16 12.22 14.08
C ARG A 13 -4.56 11.60 14.20
N GLY A 14 -5.04 10.96 13.12
CA GLY A 14 -6.38 10.38 13.08
C GLY A 14 -7.49 11.40 12.86
N GLY A 15 -7.14 12.68 12.61
CA GLY A 15 -8.08 13.72 12.26
C GLY A 15 -8.61 13.52 10.84
N ARG A 16 -9.94 13.63 10.66
CA ARG A 16 -10.54 13.49 9.34
C ARG A 16 -10.20 14.69 8.47
N VAL A 17 -9.44 14.46 7.41
CA VAL A 17 -9.00 15.52 6.46
C VAL A 17 -9.94 15.61 5.26
N ALA A 18 -10.47 14.49 4.82
CA ALA A 18 -11.37 14.44 3.67
C ALA A 18 -12.24 13.19 3.71
N ALA A 19 -13.31 13.19 2.95
CA ALA A 19 -14.03 11.97 2.60
C ALA A 19 -14.07 11.89 1.08
N VAL A 20 -13.54 10.82 0.55
CA VAL A 20 -13.63 10.53 -0.87
C VAL A 20 -14.85 9.65 -1.09
N TYR A 21 -15.78 10.14 -1.88
CA TYR A 21 -16.97 9.38 -2.26
C TYR A 21 -16.68 8.62 -3.54
N VAL A 22 -16.77 7.33 -3.47
CA VAL A 22 -16.42 6.42 -4.55
C VAL A 22 -17.62 5.62 -5.01
N SER A 23 -17.73 5.42 -6.29
CA SER A 23 -18.76 4.55 -6.86
C SER A 23 -18.49 3.09 -6.48
N VAL A 24 -19.53 2.35 -6.12
CA VAL A 24 -19.43 0.95 -5.63
C VAL A 24 -18.77 -0.01 -6.63
N ARG A 25 -18.47 0.41 -7.84
CA ARG A 25 -17.90 -0.46 -8.86
C ARG A 25 -16.41 -0.26 -9.14
N THR A 26 -15.88 0.94 -8.98
CA THR A 26 -14.44 1.22 -9.17
C THR A 26 -14.10 2.57 -8.56
N VAL A 27 -13.11 2.60 -7.70
CA VAL A 27 -12.47 3.84 -7.28
C VAL A 27 -11.21 4.01 -8.11
N GLU A 28 -11.17 5.08 -8.84
CA GLU A 28 -9.98 5.48 -9.59
C GLU A 28 -9.41 6.73 -8.93
N PHE A 29 -8.24 6.58 -8.30
CA PHE A 29 -7.46 7.69 -7.78
C PHE A 29 -6.26 7.96 -8.68
N GLU A 30 -6.44 7.85 -9.99
CA GLU A 30 -5.34 7.98 -10.92
C GLU A 30 -4.70 9.38 -10.82
N GLY A 31 -3.40 9.40 -10.52
CA GLY A 31 -2.62 10.63 -10.42
C GLY A 31 -2.93 11.53 -9.23
N ALA A 32 -3.77 11.11 -8.29
CA ALA A 32 -4.06 11.91 -7.10
C ALA A 32 -2.87 11.92 -6.14
N ALA A 33 -2.62 13.05 -5.50
CA ALA A 33 -1.64 13.18 -4.42
C ALA A 33 -2.33 12.95 -3.07
N LEU A 34 -2.08 11.78 -2.48
CA LEU A 34 -2.59 11.37 -1.17
C LEU A 34 -1.44 11.23 -0.16
N GLU A 35 -0.50 12.17 -0.23
CA GLU A 35 0.69 12.17 0.61
C GLU A 35 0.32 12.33 2.08
N SER A 36 0.98 11.53 2.93
CA SER A 36 0.78 11.55 4.39
C SER A 36 -0.64 11.24 4.86
N PHE A 37 -1.47 10.61 4.04
CA PHE A 37 -2.82 10.24 4.42
C PHE A 37 -2.90 8.88 5.10
N VAL A 38 -3.90 8.73 5.96
CA VAL A 38 -4.25 7.46 6.60
C VAL A 38 -5.46 6.87 5.88
N ILE A 39 -5.25 5.74 5.22
CA ILE A 39 -6.38 4.95 4.72
C ILE A 39 -6.90 4.10 5.88
N ALA A 40 -8.10 4.39 6.33
CA ALA A 40 -8.67 3.68 7.46
C ALA A 40 -9.01 2.24 7.10
N VAL A 41 -8.57 1.35 7.96
CA VAL A 41 -8.60 -0.11 7.81
C VAL A 41 -10.00 -0.68 7.65
N ALA A 42 -11.00 -0.05 8.26
CA ALA A 42 -12.35 -0.60 8.38
C ALA A 42 -13.16 -0.58 7.08
N ASP A 43 -12.74 0.23 6.14
CA ASP A 43 -13.45 0.38 4.87
C ASP A 43 -12.61 -0.19 3.73
N ALA A 44 -12.51 -1.51 3.72
CA ALA A 44 -11.73 -2.27 2.77
C ALA A 44 -11.73 -1.67 1.36
N ALA A 45 -10.55 -1.29 0.90
CA ALA A 45 -10.34 -0.82 -0.46
C ALA A 45 -10.20 -2.01 -1.44
N HIS A 46 -11.01 -3.02 -1.26
CA HIS A 46 -10.97 -4.28 -1.98
C HIS A 46 -11.12 -4.06 -3.49
N GLY A 47 -10.09 -4.42 -4.26
CA GLY A 47 -10.11 -4.32 -5.72
C GLY A 47 -10.13 -2.89 -6.27
N GLU A 48 -9.84 -1.90 -5.44
CA GLU A 48 -9.84 -0.49 -5.87
C GLU A 48 -8.58 -0.13 -6.68
N ARG A 49 -8.71 0.91 -7.49
CA ARG A 49 -7.61 1.34 -8.37
C ARG A 49 -6.88 2.55 -7.80
N PHE A 50 -5.60 2.36 -7.50
CA PHE A 50 -4.67 3.39 -7.05
C PHE A 50 -3.52 3.57 -8.05
N ARG A 51 -3.83 3.49 -9.34
CA ARG A 51 -2.82 3.60 -10.40
C ARG A 51 -2.21 4.99 -10.42
N HIS A 52 -0.88 5.04 -10.40
CA HIS A 52 -0.09 6.29 -10.43
C HIS A 52 -0.43 7.29 -9.33
N VAL A 53 -1.05 6.82 -8.25
CA VAL A 53 -1.38 7.64 -7.08
C VAL A 53 -0.13 7.89 -6.25
N SER A 54 0.02 9.10 -5.74
CA SER A 54 1.03 9.37 -4.72
C SER A 54 0.48 9.03 -3.34
N LEU A 55 0.98 7.95 -2.75
CA LEU A 55 0.71 7.51 -1.38
C LEU A 55 2.00 7.58 -0.54
N HIS A 56 2.85 8.52 -0.88
CA HIS A 56 4.10 8.79 -0.20
C HIS A 56 3.86 9.00 1.30
N SER A 57 4.57 8.25 2.13
CA SER A 57 4.43 8.26 3.59
C SER A 57 3.01 8.00 4.13
N ALA A 58 2.12 7.43 3.33
CA ALA A 58 0.78 7.08 3.77
C ALA A 58 0.80 5.99 4.85
N THR A 59 -0.13 6.05 5.79
CA THR A 59 -0.31 5.02 6.81
C THR A 59 -1.45 4.09 6.43
N MET A 60 -1.10 2.86 6.08
CA MET A 60 -2.04 1.81 5.67
C MET A 60 -1.85 0.53 6.49
N ALA A 61 -1.36 0.68 7.73
CA ALA A 61 -1.12 -0.47 8.61
C ALA A 61 -2.41 -1.25 8.85
N GLY A 62 -2.38 -2.56 8.65
CA GLY A 62 -3.52 -3.46 8.80
C GLY A 62 -4.63 -3.25 7.76
N ALA A 63 -4.42 -2.43 6.73
CA ALA A 63 -5.44 -2.16 5.72
C ALA A 63 -5.76 -3.40 4.88
N GLU A 64 -7.04 -3.55 4.50
CA GLU A 64 -7.49 -4.60 3.58
C GLU A 64 -7.41 -4.07 2.14
N LEU A 65 -6.31 -4.41 1.48
CA LEU A 65 -5.97 -3.93 0.13
C LEU A 65 -5.91 -5.07 -0.91
N SER A 66 -6.56 -6.20 -0.61
CA SER A 66 -6.57 -7.35 -1.50
C SER A 66 -7.14 -7.00 -2.87
N GLY A 67 -6.44 -7.43 -3.92
CA GLY A 67 -6.86 -7.18 -5.30
C GLY A 67 -6.78 -5.73 -5.76
N CYS A 68 -6.27 -4.81 -4.94
CA CYS A 68 -6.10 -3.41 -5.34
C CYS A 68 -5.06 -3.27 -6.45
N ASP A 69 -5.30 -2.29 -7.33
CA ASP A 69 -4.38 -1.96 -8.42
C ASP A 69 -3.54 -0.74 -8.03
N PHE A 70 -2.28 -0.98 -7.69
CA PHE A 70 -1.26 0.03 -7.37
C PHE A 70 -0.24 0.21 -8.49
N GLU A 71 -0.59 -0.14 -9.73
CA GLU A 71 0.35 0.00 -10.85
C GLU A 71 0.92 1.41 -10.92
N GLY A 72 2.26 1.51 -10.89
CA GLY A 72 2.98 2.78 -10.94
C GLY A 72 2.75 3.74 -9.77
N ALA A 73 2.12 3.28 -8.67
CA ALA A 73 1.89 4.12 -7.49
C ALA A 73 3.20 4.46 -6.76
N ASP A 74 3.25 5.63 -6.18
CA ASP A 74 4.32 6.04 -5.28
C ASP A 74 3.96 5.68 -3.84
N LEU A 75 4.56 4.63 -3.32
CA LEU A 75 4.36 4.10 -1.96
C LEU A 75 5.61 4.29 -1.09
N ARG A 76 6.53 5.18 -1.50
CA ARG A 76 7.77 5.41 -0.77
C ARG A 76 7.49 5.88 0.65
N GLY A 77 8.15 5.23 1.61
CA GLY A 77 7.99 5.55 3.03
C GLY A 77 6.63 5.16 3.64
N ALA A 78 5.75 4.50 2.89
CA ALA A 78 4.43 4.09 3.39
C ALA A 78 4.54 3.01 4.47
N ASN A 79 3.62 3.05 5.41
CA ASN A 79 3.46 2.01 6.43
C ASN A 79 2.35 1.03 6.00
N LEU A 80 2.76 -0.18 5.62
CA LEU A 80 1.91 -1.29 5.21
C LEU A 80 2.02 -2.48 6.19
N ASP A 81 2.46 -2.23 7.42
CA ASP A 81 2.59 -3.30 8.41
C ASP A 81 1.24 -4.00 8.63
N GLY A 82 1.23 -5.32 8.53
CA GLY A 82 0.02 -6.13 8.71
C GLY A 82 -1.06 -5.93 7.64
N ALA A 83 -0.80 -5.18 6.58
CA ALA A 83 -1.78 -4.99 5.50
C ALA A 83 -1.95 -6.27 4.68
N SER A 84 -3.18 -6.51 4.20
CA SER A 84 -3.44 -7.56 3.21
C SER A 84 -3.32 -6.98 1.80
N LEU A 85 -2.32 -7.44 1.07
CA LEU A 85 -2.08 -7.12 -0.34
C LEU A 85 -2.24 -8.37 -1.22
N VAL A 86 -3.05 -9.33 -0.76
CA VAL A 86 -3.30 -10.58 -1.48
C VAL A 86 -3.84 -10.28 -2.88
N GLY A 87 -3.13 -10.77 -3.90
CA GLY A 87 -3.54 -10.56 -5.30
C GLY A 87 -3.47 -9.11 -5.78
N ALA A 88 -2.88 -8.19 -5.02
CA ALA A 88 -2.72 -6.80 -5.44
C ALA A 88 -1.75 -6.67 -6.62
N ASN A 89 -1.99 -5.70 -7.49
CA ASN A 89 -1.08 -5.36 -8.57
C ASN A 89 -0.15 -4.21 -8.15
N LEU A 90 1.12 -4.52 -7.94
CA LEU A 90 2.17 -3.55 -7.60
C LEU A 90 3.15 -3.36 -8.77
N HIS A 91 2.75 -3.73 -9.99
CA HIS A 91 3.60 -3.57 -11.17
C HIS A 91 4.12 -2.13 -11.30
N GLY A 92 5.44 -1.96 -11.35
CA GLY A 92 6.06 -0.65 -11.50
C GLY A 92 5.87 0.31 -10.32
N ALA A 93 5.26 -0.11 -9.22
CA ALA A 93 5.11 0.72 -8.03
C ALA A 93 6.47 1.00 -7.35
N ASP A 94 6.58 2.13 -6.69
CA ASP A 94 7.79 2.51 -5.95
C ASP A 94 7.56 2.37 -4.43
N LEU A 95 8.18 1.36 -3.83
CA LEU A 95 8.21 1.11 -2.39
C LEU A 95 9.62 1.34 -1.82
N GLY A 96 10.43 2.10 -2.51
CA GLY A 96 11.77 2.48 -2.07
C GLY A 96 11.76 3.47 -0.90
N PRO A 97 12.93 3.99 -0.53
CA PRO A 97 13.04 5.00 0.51
C PRO A 97 12.47 6.34 0.02
N ASP A 98 11.89 7.11 0.94
CA ASP A 98 11.49 8.48 0.67
C ASP A 98 12.69 9.45 0.68
N ASN A 99 12.44 10.72 0.37
CA ASN A 99 13.47 11.75 0.30
C ASN A 99 14.08 12.12 1.66
N LEU A 100 13.43 11.72 2.76
CA LEU A 100 13.86 11.97 4.13
C LEU A 100 14.50 10.73 4.76
N GLY A 101 14.69 9.65 3.99
CA GLY A 101 15.21 8.38 4.47
C GLY A 101 14.17 7.47 5.14
N GLY A 102 12.89 7.83 5.08
CA GLY A 102 11.78 6.98 5.49
C GLY A 102 11.74 5.72 4.62
N ARG A 103 11.52 4.57 5.23
CA ARG A 103 11.48 3.28 4.53
C ARG A 103 10.08 2.71 4.55
N THR A 104 9.64 2.20 3.40
CA THR A 104 8.40 1.46 3.32
C THR A 104 8.45 0.24 4.25
N ARG A 105 7.38 0.02 4.98
CA ARG A 105 7.27 -1.04 5.98
C ARG A 105 6.22 -2.06 5.55
N LEU A 106 6.61 -3.32 5.57
CA LEU A 106 5.78 -4.47 5.20
C LEU A 106 5.83 -5.57 6.26
N LEU A 107 6.08 -5.20 7.54
CA LEU A 107 6.21 -6.18 8.62
C LEU A 107 4.88 -6.91 8.83
N GLY A 108 4.86 -8.23 8.63
CA GLY A 108 3.64 -9.02 8.74
C GLY A 108 2.60 -8.78 7.65
N ALA A 109 2.93 -8.06 6.59
CA ALA A 109 2.05 -7.87 5.45
C ALA A 109 1.90 -9.18 4.64
N ASP A 110 0.74 -9.37 4.04
CA ASP A 110 0.46 -10.53 3.18
C ASP A 110 0.43 -10.09 1.71
N LEU A 111 1.47 -10.46 0.96
CA LEU A 111 1.60 -10.21 -0.49
C LEU A 111 1.38 -11.49 -1.31
N THR A 112 0.71 -12.50 -0.74
CA THR A 112 0.43 -13.75 -1.46
C THR A 112 -0.29 -13.46 -2.78
N GLY A 113 0.28 -13.95 -3.89
CA GLY A 113 -0.28 -13.74 -5.23
C GLY A 113 -0.19 -12.32 -5.77
N ALA A 114 0.45 -11.39 -5.06
CA ALA A 114 0.66 -10.03 -5.56
C ALA A 114 1.59 -10.01 -6.78
N VAL A 115 1.35 -9.09 -7.70
CA VAL A 115 2.23 -8.86 -8.87
C VAL A 115 3.31 -7.85 -8.46
N LEU A 116 4.55 -8.29 -8.44
CA LEU A 116 5.72 -7.48 -8.03
C LEU A 116 6.68 -7.18 -9.21
N THR A 117 6.23 -7.37 -10.44
CA THR A 117 7.04 -7.13 -11.62
C THR A 117 7.40 -5.65 -11.75
N GLY A 118 8.69 -5.32 -11.83
CA GLY A 118 9.15 -3.94 -11.95
C GLY A 118 8.94 -3.08 -10.70
N THR A 119 8.50 -3.66 -9.60
CA THR A 119 8.31 -2.96 -8.33
C THR A 119 9.68 -2.60 -7.72
N ASN A 120 9.87 -1.36 -7.32
CA ASN A 120 11.04 -0.97 -6.54
C ASN A 120 10.79 -1.29 -5.05
N LEU A 121 11.49 -2.28 -4.53
CA LEU A 121 11.41 -2.72 -3.13
C LEU A 121 12.71 -2.43 -2.36
N ARG A 122 13.61 -1.65 -2.94
CA ARG A 122 14.90 -1.38 -2.35
C ARG A 122 14.77 -0.74 -0.97
N GLY A 123 15.35 -1.38 0.04
CA GLY A 123 15.34 -0.90 1.42
C GLY A 123 13.99 -1.03 2.13
N ALA A 124 12.94 -1.51 1.47
CA ALA A 124 11.68 -1.81 2.12
C ALA A 124 11.90 -2.87 3.22
N ARG A 125 11.21 -2.72 4.34
CA ARG A 125 11.40 -3.58 5.51
C ARG A 125 10.39 -4.70 5.56
N PHE A 126 10.85 -5.90 5.88
CA PHE A 126 10.01 -7.08 6.07
C PHE A 126 10.49 -7.90 7.28
N ASN A 127 9.68 -8.83 7.77
CA ASN A 127 10.06 -9.75 8.84
C ASN A 127 9.63 -11.19 8.51
N SER A 128 9.82 -12.10 9.48
CA SER A 128 9.47 -13.52 9.32
C SER A 128 7.96 -13.78 9.14
N HIS A 129 7.11 -12.81 9.46
CA HIS A 129 5.65 -12.91 9.29
C HIS A 129 5.15 -12.32 7.97
N THR A 130 6.04 -11.66 7.20
CA THR A 130 5.68 -11.14 5.87
C THR A 130 5.56 -12.30 4.89
N LEU A 131 4.43 -12.37 4.20
CA LEU A 131 4.18 -13.40 3.18
C LEU A 131 4.39 -12.81 1.79
N PHE A 132 5.10 -13.52 0.95
CA PHE A 132 5.42 -13.12 -0.42
C PHE A 132 4.81 -14.06 -1.46
N PRO A 133 4.71 -13.64 -2.72
CA PRO A 133 4.36 -14.56 -3.81
C PRO A 133 5.34 -15.74 -3.88
N ALA A 134 4.86 -16.88 -4.36
CA ALA A 134 5.67 -18.08 -4.51
C ALA A 134 6.94 -17.81 -5.34
N GLY A 135 8.09 -18.23 -4.81
CA GLY A 135 9.39 -18.08 -5.48
C GLY A 135 9.99 -16.66 -5.42
N PHE A 136 9.35 -15.73 -4.74
CA PHE A 136 9.91 -14.38 -4.58
C PHE A 136 11.06 -14.37 -3.57
N ASP A 137 12.16 -13.70 -3.93
CA ASP A 137 13.32 -13.50 -3.06
C ASP A 137 13.37 -12.02 -2.59
N PRO A 138 12.93 -11.73 -1.35
CA PRO A 138 12.90 -10.36 -0.86
C PRO A 138 14.30 -9.76 -0.67
N GLU A 139 15.27 -10.54 -0.23
CA GLU A 139 16.63 -10.06 -0.05
C GLU A 139 17.30 -9.79 -1.40
N GLY A 140 17.09 -10.66 -2.40
CA GLY A 140 17.52 -10.43 -3.77
C GLY A 140 16.87 -9.21 -4.42
N ALA A 141 15.67 -8.82 -4.00
CA ALA A 141 15.01 -7.60 -4.42
C ALA A 141 15.50 -6.33 -3.68
N GLY A 142 16.49 -6.46 -2.81
CA GLY A 142 17.08 -5.35 -2.06
C GLY A 142 16.32 -4.94 -0.81
N MET A 143 15.36 -5.75 -0.37
CA MET A 143 14.62 -5.52 0.88
C MET A 143 15.51 -5.77 2.11
N THR A 144 15.14 -5.16 3.22
CA THR A 144 15.85 -5.30 4.49
C THR A 144 15.02 -6.11 5.47
N ARG A 145 15.56 -7.24 5.90
CA ARG A 145 14.96 -8.05 6.95
C ARG A 145 15.10 -7.35 8.30
N VAL A 146 14.00 -7.26 9.03
CA VAL A 146 13.95 -6.71 10.39
C VAL A 146 13.40 -7.81 11.29
N GLU A 147 14.22 -8.28 12.23
CA GLU A 147 13.73 -9.20 13.24
C GLU A 147 12.94 -8.43 14.30
N ALA A 148 11.81 -9.00 14.71
CA ALA A 148 11.08 -8.46 15.84
C ALA A 148 11.93 -8.67 17.10
N GLY A 149 12.35 -7.56 17.67
CA GLY A 149 13.00 -7.56 18.98
C GLY A 149 12.01 -7.88 20.09
#